data_3f3e6e07b31f9a7626ceda2feeac9fc9
#
_entry.id   3f3e6e07b31f9a7626ceda2feeac9fc9
#
_cell.length_a   1.000
_cell.length_b   1.000
_cell.length_c   1.000
_cell.angle_alpha   90.00
_cell.angle_beta   90.00
_cell.angle_gamma   90.00
#
_symmetry.space_group_name_H-M   'P 1'
#
loop_
_entity.id
_entity.type
_entity.pdbx_description
1 polymer ?
#
loop_
_entity_poly.entity_id
_entity_poly.type
_entity_poly.pdbx_seq_one_letter_code
_entity_poly.pdbx_strand_id
1 'polypeptide(L)'
;ATETLKFVSPETESIINIEASSMIINDGIVVILRDVTQTVRYNTLIKEERLKSDKLLGSILPASLVPRVQAGEKNISFAVQSATIVFMDIVSFTPWCGSLPAEKVMSTLNRLFMKDDNLVAKYSTMTKIKCIGDCYMAAGGIFSEVNQPAVHAKEVVNFGLDALDAISDLNKELNESLRIRVGINSGGPIVAGVLGVGKPTFEILGPAINMAQQMEHHGVPSQVHISRSVYELIYGDSYDIKERGQIEVKNGTVVTYLVNRKK
;
A
#
# COMPACT_ATOMS: atom_id res chain seq x y z
N ALA A 1 -9.95 46.48 5.08
CA ALA A 1 -9.72 45.20 5.74
C ALA A 1 -11.00 44.39 5.66
N THR A 2 -10.89 43.09 5.45
CA THR A 2 -12.03 42.16 5.42
C THR A 2 -11.77 41.07 6.46
N GLU A 3 -12.74 40.77 7.30
CA GLU A 3 -12.62 39.78 8.35
C GLU A 3 -13.93 38.98 8.46
N THR A 4 -13.84 37.69 8.72
CA THR A 4 -15.01 36.83 8.92
C THR A 4 -15.20 36.58 10.42
N LEU A 5 -16.33 36.98 10.94
CA LEU A 5 -16.72 36.87 12.35
C LEU A 5 -17.81 35.80 12.52
N LYS A 6 -17.76 35.08 13.63
CA LYS A 6 -18.80 34.11 14.01
C LYS A 6 -19.65 34.69 15.12
N PHE A 7 -20.96 34.71 14.94
CA PHE A 7 -21.93 35.09 15.94
C PHE A 7 -22.84 33.91 16.25
N VAL A 8 -23.24 33.82 17.51
CA VAL A 8 -24.31 32.90 17.95
C VAL A 8 -25.58 33.73 18.06
N SER A 9 -26.61 33.41 17.32
CA SER A 9 -27.90 34.06 17.40
C SER A 9 -28.51 33.79 18.78
N PRO A 10 -28.88 34.85 19.58
CA PRO A 10 -29.47 34.66 20.87
C PRO A 10 -30.85 33.99 20.86
N GLU A 11 -31.56 34.12 19.73
CA GLU A 11 -32.92 33.61 19.56
C GLU A 11 -32.98 32.17 19.09
N THR A 12 -32.01 31.73 18.26
CA THR A 12 -32.04 30.41 17.63
C THR A 12 -30.84 29.52 18.01
N GLU A 13 -29.91 30.02 18.83
CA GLU A 13 -28.62 29.40 19.18
C GLU A 13 -27.80 28.96 17.93
N SER A 14 -28.18 29.46 16.75
CA SER A 14 -27.52 29.10 15.49
C SER A 14 -26.27 29.95 15.26
N ILE A 15 -25.26 29.36 14.66
CA ILE A 15 -24.03 30.08 14.27
C ILE A 15 -24.27 30.83 12.95
N ILE A 16 -24.09 32.15 12.99
CA ILE A 16 -24.13 33.02 11.82
C ILE A 16 -22.69 33.48 11.53
N ASN A 17 -22.26 33.33 10.27
CA ASN A 17 -20.97 33.81 9.81
C ASN A 17 -21.15 35.12 9.06
N ILE A 18 -20.53 36.19 9.54
CA ILE A 18 -20.64 37.53 8.96
C ILE A 18 -19.26 37.95 8.43
N GLU A 19 -19.20 38.28 7.15
CA GLU A 19 -18.04 38.94 6.56
C GLU A 19 -18.19 40.44 6.77
N ALA A 20 -17.26 41.05 7.50
CA ALA A 20 -17.19 42.48 7.74
C ALA A 20 -16.09 43.10 6.91
N SER A 21 -16.40 44.09 6.13
CA SER A 21 -15.43 44.89 5.40
C SER A 21 -15.59 46.39 5.72
N SER A 22 -14.49 47.08 5.93
CA SER A 22 -14.49 48.53 6.25
C SER A 22 -13.71 49.32 5.24
N MET A 23 -14.21 50.49 4.88
CA MET A 23 -13.51 51.48 4.06
C MET A 23 -13.69 52.88 4.66
N ILE A 24 -12.68 53.71 4.47
CA ILE A 24 -12.72 55.15 4.86
C ILE A 24 -13.20 55.94 3.65
N ILE A 25 -14.24 56.75 3.82
CA ILE A 25 -14.78 57.66 2.80
C ILE A 25 -14.87 59.03 3.42
N ASN A 26 -14.08 59.99 2.91
CA ASN A 26 -13.90 61.31 3.49
C ASN A 26 -13.52 61.23 4.97
N ASP A 27 -14.32 61.81 5.88
CA ASP A 27 -14.10 61.78 7.34
C ASP A 27 -14.90 60.67 8.06
N GLY A 28 -15.45 59.72 7.32
CA GLY A 28 -16.29 58.62 7.88
C GLY A 28 -15.74 57.23 7.56
N ILE A 29 -16.18 56.26 8.35
CA ILE A 29 -15.92 54.85 8.12
C ILE A 29 -17.24 54.20 7.70
N VAL A 30 -17.22 53.53 6.54
CA VAL A 30 -18.32 52.67 6.11
C VAL A 30 -17.95 51.24 6.42
N VAL A 31 -18.85 50.54 7.14
CA VAL A 31 -18.73 49.11 7.43
C VAL A 31 -19.85 48.34 6.68
N ILE A 32 -19.45 47.41 5.88
CA ILE A 32 -20.36 46.51 5.15
C ILE A 32 -20.35 45.17 5.83
N LEU A 33 -21.51 44.69 6.28
CA LEU A 33 -21.71 43.37 6.86
C LEU A 33 -22.49 42.49 5.87
N ARG A 34 -21.96 41.32 5.60
CA ARG A 34 -22.60 40.33 4.71
C ARG A 34 -22.75 39.01 5.46
N ASP A 35 -23.97 38.47 5.52
CA ASP A 35 -24.19 37.11 5.98
C ASP A 35 -23.64 36.11 4.95
N VAL A 36 -22.64 35.36 5.34
CA VAL A 36 -21.96 34.34 4.51
C VAL A 36 -22.19 32.93 5.07
N THR A 37 -23.14 32.75 5.97
CA THR A 37 -23.41 31.49 6.67
C THR A 37 -23.66 30.35 5.70
N GLN A 38 -24.49 30.57 4.68
CA GLN A 38 -24.78 29.54 3.67
C GLN A 38 -23.52 29.22 2.84
N THR A 39 -22.75 30.24 2.46
CA THR A 39 -21.49 30.06 1.71
C THR A 39 -20.47 29.25 2.52
N VAL A 40 -20.32 29.58 3.80
CA VAL A 40 -19.41 28.85 4.71
C VAL A 40 -19.86 27.41 4.89
N ARG A 41 -21.17 27.17 5.11
CA ARG A 41 -21.73 25.81 5.19
C ARG A 41 -21.49 25.01 3.92
N TYR A 42 -21.78 25.59 2.77
CA TYR A 42 -21.58 24.95 1.47
C TYR A 42 -20.10 24.58 1.23
N ASN A 43 -19.20 25.51 1.50
CA ASN A 43 -17.76 25.28 1.37
C ASN A 43 -17.26 24.20 2.36
N THR A 44 -17.82 24.14 3.56
CA THR A 44 -17.49 23.09 4.53
C THR A 44 -17.94 21.73 4.05
N LEU A 45 -19.17 21.61 3.55
CA LEU A 45 -19.69 20.36 2.99
C LEU A 45 -18.86 19.89 1.79
N ILE A 46 -18.49 20.79 0.88
CA ILE A 46 -17.60 20.44 -0.25
C ILE A 46 -16.25 19.92 0.24
N LYS A 47 -15.67 20.56 1.25
CA LYS A 47 -14.40 20.09 1.84
C LYS A 47 -14.53 18.70 2.47
N GLU A 48 -15.60 18.46 3.21
CA GLU A 48 -15.87 17.16 3.82
C GLU A 48 -16.05 16.07 2.76
N GLU A 49 -16.83 16.34 1.71
CA GLU A 49 -17.04 15.40 0.61
C GLU A 49 -15.73 15.12 -0.17
N ARG A 50 -14.90 16.14 -0.40
CA ARG A 50 -13.57 15.95 -0.98
C ARG A 50 -12.70 15.06 -0.11
N LEU A 51 -12.63 15.34 1.20
CA LEU A 51 -11.85 14.52 2.13
C LEU A 51 -12.31 13.07 2.18
N LYS A 52 -13.62 12.82 2.12
CA LYS A 52 -14.16 11.46 2.03
C LYS A 52 -13.76 10.79 0.71
N SER A 53 -13.87 11.50 -0.40
CA SER A 53 -13.47 11.01 -1.72
C SER A 53 -11.97 10.67 -1.77
N ASP A 54 -11.12 11.56 -1.24
CA ASP A 54 -9.66 11.37 -1.17
C ASP A 54 -9.30 10.15 -0.34
N LYS A 55 -9.97 9.97 0.81
CA LYS A 55 -9.78 8.81 1.67
C LYS A 55 -10.19 7.50 0.98
N LEU A 56 -11.31 7.51 0.25
CA LEU A 56 -11.75 6.34 -0.51
C LEU A 56 -10.79 6.01 -1.65
N LEU A 57 -10.36 6.99 -2.43
CA LEU A 57 -9.38 6.77 -3.50
C LEU A 57 -8.03 6.30 -2.93
N GLY A 58 -7.57 6.85 -1.82
CA GLY A 58 -6.34 6.43 -1.15
C GLY A 58 -6.41 5.01 -0.56
N SER A 59 -7.61 4.46 -0.35
CA SER A 59 -7.77 3.05 0.04
C SER A 59 -7.67 2.07 -1.13
N ILE A 60 -7.74 2.56 -2.37
CA ILE A 60 -7.74 1.75 -3.60
C ILE A 60 -6.42 1.93 -4.37
N LEU A 61 -5.88 3.15 -4.37
CA LEU A 61 -4.68 3.51 -5.12
C LEU A 61 -3.58 4.02 -4.19
N PRO A 62 -2.30 3.85 -4.55
CA PRO A 62 -1.20 4.49 -3.83
C PRO A 62 -1.39 6.01 -3.71
N ALA A 63 -1.14 6.55 -2.51
CA ALA A 63 -1.43 7.94 -2.17
C ALA A 63 -0.79 8.96 -3.15
N SER A 64 0.40 8.64 -3.68
CA SER A 64 1.11 9.47 -4.67
C SER A 64 0.38 9.60 -6.01
N LEU A 65 -0.52 8.67 -6.34
CA LEU A 65 -1.27 8.66 -7.60
C LEU A 65 -2.66 9.29 -7.48
N VAL A 66 -3.19 9.42 -6.27
CA VAL A 66 -4.54 10.00 -6.04
C VAL A 66 -4.69 11.40 -6.66
N PRO A 67 -3.76 12.36 -6.47
CA PRO A 67 -3.89 13.69 -7.07
C PRO A 67 -3.89 13.67 -8.61
N ARG A 68 -3.14 12.75 -9.23
CA ARG A 68 -3.08 12.62 -10.69
C ARG A 68 -4.39 12.10 -11.25
N VAL A 69 -4.99 11.10 -10.59
CA VAL A 69 -6.30 10.55 -10.97
C VAL A 69 -7.41 11.58 -10.80
N GLN A 70 -7.38 12.36 -9.72
CA GLN A 70 -8.34 13.44 -9.46
C GLN A 70 -8.23 14.59 -10.45
N ALA A 71 -7.01 14.88 -10.94
CA ALA A 71 -6.79 15.85 -12.01
C ALA A 71 -7.30 15.37 -13.38
N GLY A 72 -7.83 14.15 -13.45
CA GLY A 72 -8.33 13.54 -14.69
C GLY A 72 -7.21 13.12 -15.65
N GLU A 73 -5.98 12.92 -15.14
CA GLU A 73 -4.86 12.46 -15.95
C GLU A 73 -5.18 11.07 -16.52
N LYS A 74 -5.04 10.95 -17.84
CA LYS A 74 -5.24 9.70 -18.57
C LYS A 74 -3.90 8.99 -18.77
N ASN A 75 -3.94 7.64 -18.78
CA ASN A 75 -2.75 6.81 -19.06
C ASN A 75 -1.60 7.05 -18.08
N ILE A 76 -1.90 7.06 -16.77
CA ILE A 76 -0.88 7.19 -15.73
C ILE A 76 0.04 5.98 -15.79
N SER A 77 1.26 6.16 -16.26
CA SER A 77 2.30 5.13 -16.31
C SER A 77 3.68 5.74 -16.14
N PHE A 78 4.61 4.97 -15.58
CA PHE A 78 6.00 5.37 -15.40
C PHE A 78 6.90 4.14 -15.32
N ALA A 79 8.16 4.31 -15.69
CA ALA A 79 9.19 3.29 -15.56
C ALA A 79 9.87 3.37 -14.20
N VAL A 80 10.12 2.21 -13.60
CA VAL A 80 10.89 2.06 -12.36
C VAL A 80 12.14 1.26 -12.69
N GLN A 81 13.32 1.82 -12.43
CA GLN A 81 14.60 1.24 -12.83
C GLN A 81 14.91 -0.08 -12.11
N SER A 82 14.56 -0.17 -10.84
CA SER A 82 14.69 -1.37 -10.03
C SER A 82 13.61 -1.40 -8.95
N ALA A 83 13.01 -2.55 -8.75
CA ALA A 83 12.08 -2.81 -7.66
C ALA A 83 12.33 -4.19 -7.06
N THR A 84 12.02 -4.36 -5.79
CA THR A 84 11.98 -5.67 -5.15
C THR A 84 10.55 -6.06 -4.90
N ILE A 85 10.13 -7.17 -5.45
CA ILE A 85 8.76 -7.65 -5.45
C ILE A 85 8.64 -8.85 -4.53
N VAL A 86 7.58 -8.89 -3.72
CA VAL A 86 7.23 -10.03 -2.87
C VAL A 86 5.84 -10.54 -3.22
N PHE A 87 5.74 -11.86 -3.31
CA PHE A 87 4.49 -12.60 -3.30
C PHE A 87 4.44 -13.47 -2.05
N MET A 88 3.28 -13.49 -1.39
CA MET A 88 3.00 -14.35 -0.25
C MET A 88 1.68 -15.07 -0.49
N ASP A 89 1.66 -16.38 -0.34
CA ASP A 89 0.52 -17.23 -0.63
C ASP A 89 0.29 -18.25 0.50
N ILE A 90 -0.98 -18.58 0.77
CA ILE A 90 -1.33 -19.54 1.82
C ILE A 90 -1.18 -20.95 1.30
N VAL A 91 -0.40 -21.75 1.99
CA VAL A 91 -0.19 -23.17 1.65
C VAL A 91 -1.48 -23.96 1.82
N SER A 92 -1.89 -24.68 0.78
CA SER A 92 -3.10 -25.50 0.79
C SER A 92 -4.39 -24.71 1.10
N PHE A 93 -4.47 -23.48 0.60
CA PHE A 93 -5.63 -22.60 0.82
C PHE A 93 -6.93 -23.21 0.31
N THR A 94 -6.95 -23.77 -0.91
CA THR A 94 -8.17 -24.32 -1.52
C THR A 94 -8.86 -25.40 -0.66
N PRO A 95 -8.16 -26.45 -0.17
CA PRO A 95 -8.81 -27.44 0.73
C PRO A 95 -9.20 -26.83 2.08
N TRP A 96 -8.41 -25.91 2.63
CA TRP A 96 -8.74 -25.21 3.88
C TRP A 96 -10.00 -24.36 3.71
N CYS A 97 -10.07 -23.54 2.65
CA CYS A 97 -11.21 -22.70 2.31
C CYS A 97 -12.49 -23.54 2.09
N GLY A 98 -12.39 -24.68 1.38
CA GLY A 98 -13.52 -25.55 1.10
C GLY A 98 -14.08 -26.27 2.34
N SER A 99 -13.36 -26.31 3.45
CA SER A 99 -13.80 -26.97 4.70
C SER A 99 -14.48 -26.02 5.70
N LEU A 100 -14.57 -24.71 5.40
CA LEU A 100 -15.01 -23.69 6.35
C LEU A 100 -16.16 -22.84 5.80
N PRO A 101 -17.00 -22.24 6.67
CA PRO A 101 -17.97 -21.24 6.26
C PRO A 101 -17.29 -20.02 5.61
N ALA A 102 -17.90 -19.47 4.57
CA ALA A 102 -17.37 -18.35 3.81
C ALA A 102 -17.03 -17.13 4.70
N GLU A 103 -17.85 -16.85 5.70
CA GLU A 103 -17.62 -15.78 6.68
C GLU A 103 -16.31 -15.96 7.45
N LYS A 104 -16.03 -17.20 7.90
CA LYS A 104 -14.78 -17.51 8.61
C LYS A 104 -13.57 -17.35 7.70
N VAL A 105 -13.67 -17.83 6.46
CA VAL A 105 -12.60 -17.67 5.45
C VAL A 105 -12.29 -16.19 5.22
N MET A 106 -13.32 -15.39 4.91
CA MET A 106 -13.15 -13.95 4.66
C MET A 106 -12.64 -13.19 5.88
N SER A 107 -13.13 -13.51 7.08
CA SER A 107 -12.66 -12.90 8.32
C SER A 107 -11.18 -13.21 8.58
N THR A 108 -10.76 -14.45 8.38
CA THR A 108 -9.37 -14.88 8.57
C THR A 108 -8.43 -14.19 7.56
N LEU A 109 -8.79 -14.19 6.26
CA LEU A 109 -8.02 -13.48 5.23
C LEU A 109 -7.92 -11.99 5.52
N ASN A 110 -9.02 -11.35 5.90
CA ASN A 110 -9.03 -9.93 6.21
C ASN A 110 -8.10 -9.60 7.39
N ARG A 111 -8.10 -10.43 8.45
CA ARG A 111 -7.19 -10.26 9.59
C ARG A 111 -5.73 -10.45 9.20
N LEU A 112 -5.42 -11.44 8.36
CA LEU A 112 -4.06 -11.66 7.85
C LEU A 112 -3.61 -10.45 7.04
N PHE A 113 -4.38 -10.04 6.03
CA PHE A 113 -4.01 -8.92 5.16
C PHE A 113 -3.94 -7.58 5.90
N MET A 114 -4.75 -7.37 6.93
CA MET A 114 -4.61 -6.20 7.80
C MET A 114 -3.28 -6.19 8.56
N LYS A 115 -2.82 -7.36 9.03
CA LYS A 115 -1.48 -7.47 9.66
C LYS A 115 -0.38 -7.16 8.63
N ASP A 116 -0.49 -7.70 7.41
CA ASP A 116 0.46 -7.45 6.32
C ASP A 116 0.47 -5.98 5.88
N ASP A 117 -0.70 -5.34 5.77
CA ASP A 117 -0.82 -3.89 5.47
C ASP A 117 -0.12 -3.04 6.54
N ASN A 118 -0.29 -3.39 7.82
CA ASN A 118 0.39 -2.72 8.92
C ASN A 118 1.92 -2.95 8.89
N LEU A 119 2.37 -4.11 8.43
CA LEU A 119 3.79 -4.39 8.24
C LEU A 119 4.37 -3.57 7.08
N VAL A 120 3.70 -3.52 5.93
CA VAL A 120 4.13 -2.69 4.79
C VAL A 120 4.32 -1.24 5.20
N ALA A 121 3.40 -0.70 6.02
CA ALA A 121 3.46 0.69 6.50
C ALA A 121 4.68 1.01 7.39
N LYS A 122 5.38 -0.01 7.94
CA LYS A 122 6.61 0.19 8.71
C LYS A 122 7.85 0.44 7.85
N TYR A 123 7.78 0.07 6.56
CA TYR A 123 8.91 0.12 5.64
C TYR A 123 8.75 1.25 4.64
N SER A 124 9.69 2.17 4.64
CA SER A 124 9.56 3.45 3.93
C SER A 124 9.52 3.33 2.41
N THR A 125 10.15 2.30 1.85
CA THR A 125 10.20 2.08 0.40
C THR A 125 9.07 1.18 -0.10
N MET A 126 8.32 0.53 0.80
CA MET A 126 7.33 -0.48 0.43
C MET A 126 5.96 0.09 0.11
N THR A 127 5.30 -0.56 -0.81
CA THR A 127 3.92 -0.27 -1.22
C THR A 127 3.18 -1.59 -1.45
N LYS A 128 1.99 -1.72 -0.90
CA LYS A 128 1.05 -2.78 -1.28
C LYS A 128 0.64 -2.60 -2.74
N ILE A 129 0.66 -3.66 -3.51
CA ILE A 129 0.19 -3.62 -4.90
C ILE A 129 -1.25 -4.09 -4.97
N LYS A 130 -1.51 -5.34 -4.59
CA LYS A 130 -2.86 -5.94 -4.59
C LYS A 130 -2.88 -7.28 -3.87
N CYS A 131 -4.11 -7.77 -3.64
CA CYS A 131 -4.34 -9.17 -3.29
C CYS A 131 -4.96 -9.90 -4.49
N ILE A 132 -4.58 -11.16 -4.71
CA ILE A 132 -5.08 -12.04 -5.76
C ILE A 132 -5.55 -13.33 -5.09
N GLY A 133 -6.84 -13.41 -4.73
CA GLY A 133 -7.33 -14.50 -3.87
C GLY A 133 -6.67 -14.45 -2.49
N ASP A 134 -5.95 -15.51 -2.15
CA ASP A 134 -5.17 -15.63 -0.91
C ASP A 134 -3.71 -15.18 -1.04
N CYS A 135 -3.32 -14.73 -2.22
CA CYS A 135 -1.98 -14.21 -2.48
C CYS A 135 -1.91 -12.70 -2.20
N TYR A 136 -0.94 -12.29 -1.38
CA TYR A 136 -0.62 -10.89 -1.10
C TYR A 136 0.59 -10.46 -1.91
N MET A 137 0.50 -9.32 -2.61
CA MET A 137 1.56 -8.77 -3.44
C MET A 137 1.94 -7.36 -2.97
N ALA A 138 3.22 -7.15 -2.68
CA ALA A 138 3.80 -5.85 -2.35
C ALA A 138 5.15 -5.66 -3.06
N ALA A 139 5.62 -4.43 -3.11
CA ALA A 139 6.92 -4.12 -3.71
C ALA A 139 7.60 -2.95 -3.00
N GLY A 140 8.92 -2.98 -2.97
CA GLY A 140 9.78 -1.88 -2.54
C GLY A 140 10.42 -1.17 -3.74
N GLY A 141 10.65 0.14 -3.60
CA GLY A 141 11.35 0.94 -4.61
C GLY A 141 10.49 1.56 -5.71
N ILE A 142 9.14 1.37 -5.68
CA ILE A 142 8.23 1.87 -6.73
C ILE A 142 8.12 3.40 -6.71
N PHE A 143 7.99 3.99 -5.52
CA PHE A 143 7.75 5.43 -5.31
C PHE A 143 8.91 6.13 -4.60
N SER A 144 10.08 5.49 -4.53
CA SER A 144 11.26 6.06 -3.89
C SER A 144 11.82 7.21 -4.74
N GLU A 145 12.06 8.37 -4.17
CA GLU A 145 12.68 9.52 -4.86
C GLU A 145 14.08 9.15 -5.37
N VAL A 146 14.84 8.40 -4.55
CA VAL A 146 16.14 7.84 -4.93
C VAL A 146 16.00 6.33 -4.93
N ASN A 147 16.18 5.71 -6.09
CA ASN A 147 16.10 4.27 -6.23
C ASN A 147 17.39 3.62 -5.70
N GLN A 148 17.28 2.95 -4.57
CA GLN A 148 18.39 2.25 -3.89
C GLN A 148 18.06 0.75 -3.76
N PRO A 149 18.52 -0.09 -4.71
CA PRO A 149 18.17 -1.51 -4.76
C PRO A 149 18.47 -2.28 -3.47
N ALA A 150 19.61 -2.03 -2.84
CA ALA A 150 19.98 -2.71 -1.58
C ALA A 150 19.04 -2.33 -0.42
N VAL A 151 18.56 -1.08 -0.37
CA VAL A 151 17.66 -0.62 0.70
C VAL A 151 16.30 -1.28 0.56
N HIS A 152 15.67 -1.16 -0.61
CA HIS A 152 14.35 -1.76 -0.78
C HIS A 152 14.39 -3.30 -0.79
N ALA A 153 15.49 -3.95 -1.21
CA ALA A 153 15.62 -5.40 -1.10
C ALA A 153 15.65 -5.85 0.37
N LYS A 154 16.41 -5.14 1.20
CA LYS A 154 16.49 -5.40 2.64
C LYS A 154 15.14 -5.19 3.34
N GLU A 155 14.44 -4.10 3.05
CA GLU A 155 13.13 -3.84 3.62
C GLU A 155 12.13 -4.94 3.23
N VAL A 156 12.10 -5.37 1.96
CA VAL A 156 11.19 -6.43 1.50
C VAL A 156 11.52 -7.79 2.12
N VAL A 157 12.81 -8.12 2.31
CA VAL A 157 13.21 -9.34 3.02
C VAL A 157 12.77 -9.30 4.48
N ASN A 158 13.00 -8.18 5.18
CA ASN A 158 12.54 -8.01 6.55
C ASN A 158 11.02 -8.10 6.68
N PHE A 159 10.28 -7.50 5.75
CA PHE A 159 8.84 -7.64 5.66
C PHE A 159 8.42 -9.12 5.53
N GLY A 160 9.07 -9.89 4.64
CA GLY A 160 8.79 -11.32 4.50
C GLY A 160 9.01 -12.11 5.79
N LEU A 161 10.08 -11.80 6.54
CA LEU A 161 10.36 -12.40 7.83
C LEU A 161 9.35 -12.00 8.91
N ASP A 162 8.96 -10.72 8.94
CA ASP A 162 7.91 -10.23 9.86
C ASP A 162 6.54 -10.85 9.55
N ALA A 163 6.23 -11.10 8.27
CA ALA A 163 4.99 -11.75 7.86
C ALA A 163 4.91 -13.21 8.35
N LEU A 164 6.04 -13.93 8.40
CA LEU A 164 6.08 -15.27 9.01
C LEU A 164 5.79 -15.23 10.52
N ASP A 165 6.24 -14.21 11.21
CA ASP A 165 5.91 -14.01 12.63
C ASP A 165 4.42 -13.64 12.79
N ALA A 166 3.91 -12.74 11.95
CA ALA A 166 2.52 -12.30 11.98
C ALA A 166 1.52 -13.42 11.75
N ILE A 167 1.78 -14.36 10.82
CA ILE A 167 0.90 -15.53 10.63
C ILE A 167 1.02 -16.51 11.81
N SER A 168 2.20 -16.66 12.41
CA SER A 168 2.37 -17.48 13.61
C SER A 168 1.51 -16.96 14.77
N ASP A 169 1.48 -15.65 14.96
CA ASP A 169 0.65 -15.01 15.99
C ASP A 169 -0.85 -15.09 15.65
N LEU A 170 -1.22 -14.92 14.39
CA LEU A 170 -2.61 -15.10 13.94
C LEU A 170 -3.10 -16.54 14.19
N ASN A 171 -2.25 -17.53 13.94
CA ASN A 171 -2.56 -18.94 14.23
C ASN A 171 -2.88 -19.17 15.71
N LYS A 172 -2.09 -18.57 16.63
CA LYS A 172 -2.36 -18.63 18.07
C LYS A 172 -3.70 -17.99 18.42
N GLU A 173 -3.98 -16.80 17.85
CA GLU A 173 -5.22 -16.05 18.07
C GLU A 173 -6.47 -16.78 17.58
N LEU A 174 -6.37 -17.50 16.46
CA LEU A 174 -7.49 -18.17 15.82
C LEU A 174 -7.56 -19.66 16.07
N ASN A 175 -6.57 -20.24 16.75
CA ASN A 175 -6.36 -21.69 16.89
C ASN A 175 -6.34 -22.40 15.53
N GLU A 176 -5.57 -21.81 14.59
CA GLU A 176 -5.37 -22.32 13.23
C GLU A 176 -3.90 -22.78 13.03
N SER A 177 -3.63 -23.40 11.89
CA SER A 177 -2.29 -23.89 11.52
C SER A 177 -1.90 -23.48 10.11
N LEU A 178 -2.26 -22.26 9.72
CA LEU A 178 -1.95 -21.72 8.40
C LEU A 178 -0.45 -21.52 8.25
N ARG A 179 0.03 -21.76 7.04
CA ARG A 179 1.42 -21.48 6.64
C ARG A 179 1.40 -20.68 5.36
N ILE A 180 2.38 -19.81 5.18
CA ILE A 180 2.58 -19.07 3.94
C ILE A 180 3.90 -19.45 3.28
N ARG A 181 3.94 -19.32 1.97
CA ARG A 181 5.17 -19.25 1.18
C ARG A 181 5.45 -17.79 0.89
N VAL A 182 6.71 -17.39 0.97
CA VAL A 182 7.15 -16.03 0.68
C VAL A 182 8.20 -16.11 -0.42
N GLY A 183 7.94 -15.50 -1.56
CA GLY A 183 8.86 -15.45 -2.69
C GLY A 183 9.25 -14.01 -3.02
N ILE A 184 10.56 -13.74 -3.12
CA ILE A 184 11.07 -12.39 -3.35
C ILE A 184 12.05 -12.38 -4.52
N ASN A 185 11.90 -11.40 -5.40
CA ASN A 185 12.85 -11.11 -6.47
C ASN A 185 13.08 -9.61 -6.62
N SER A 186 14.29 -9.22 -7.00
CA SER A 186 14.66 -7.85 -7.33
C SER A 186 15.08 -7.75 -8.80
N GLY A 187 14.68 -6.68 -9.45
CA GLY A 187 15.05 -6.45 -10.85
C GLY A 187 14.31 -5.27 -11.47
N GLY A 188 14.64 -5.01 -12.73
CA GLY A 188 14.04 -3.94 -13.53
C GLY A 188 14.71 -3.83 -14.91
N PRO A 189 14.28 -2.86 -15.71
CA PRO A 189 13.18 -1.94 -15.43
C PRO A 189 11.80 -2.61 -15.45
N ILE A 190 10.87 -2.06 -14.67
CA ILE A 190 9.47 -2.43 -14.68
C ILE A 190 8.60 -1.23 -15.06
N VAL A 191 7.39 -1.50 -15.55
CA VAL A 191 6.38 -0.47 -15.81
C VAL A 191 5.35 -0.51 -14.68
N ALA A 192 5.07 0.65 -14.09
CA ALA A 192 4.03 0.85 -13.10
C ALA A 192 2.99 1.83 -13.62
N GLY A 193 1.73 1.66 -13.25
CA GLY A 193 0.68 2.57 -13.68
C GLY A 193 -0.71 2.20 -13.22
N VAL A 194 -1.68 3.01 -13.65
CA VAL A 194 -3.11 2.80 -13.36
C VAL A 194 -3.80 2.30 -14.62
N LEU A 195 -4.46 1.18 -14.51
CA LEU A 195 -5.24 0.56 -15.58
C LEU A 195 -6.73 0.61 -15.27
N GLY A 196 -7.53 0.78 -16.32
CA GLY A 196 -9.00 0.82 -16.24
C GLY A 196 -9.56 2.22 -15.96
N VAL A 197 -10.77 2.47 -16.47
CA VAL A 197 -11.48 3.76 -16.33
C VAL A 197 -12.58 3.66 -15.27
N GLY A 198 -13.39 2.59 -15.29
CA GLY A 198 -14.52 2.43 -14.36
C GLY A 198 -14.11 1.85 -12.99
N LYS A 199 -13.09 1.02 -12.98
CA LYS A 199 -12.48 0.45 -11.76
C LYS A 199 -10.96 0.56 -11.91
N PRO A 200 -10.37 1.70 -11.57
CA PRO A 200 -8.93 1.88 -11.70
C PRO A 200 -8.18 0.95 -10.75
N THR A 201 -7.18 0.25 -11.25
CA THR A 201 -6.29 -0.61 -10.48
C THR A 201 -4.84 -0.18 -10.68
N PHE A 202 -4.07 -0.18 -9.61
CA PHE A 202 -2.62 0.01 -9.70
C PHE A 202 -1.95 -1.31 -10.08
N GLU A 203 -1.15 -1.28 -11.14
CA GLU A 203 -0.48 -2.47 -11.67
C GLU A 203 1.01 -2.22 -11.89
N ILE A 204 1.78 -3.29 -11.73
CA ILE A 204 3.20 -3.32 -12.10
C ILE A 204 3.44 -4.48 -13.06
N LEU A 205 4.22 -4.23 -14.10
CA LEU A 205 4.46 -5.18 -15.19
C LEU A 205 5.96 -5.30 -15.51
N GLY A 206 6.41 -6.50 -15.79
CA GLY A 206 7.77 -6.76 -16.22
C GLY A 206 8.29 -8.15 -15.81
N PRO A 207 9.42 -8.59 -16.37
CA PRO A 207 9.99 -9.91 -16.08
C PRO A 207 10.32 -10.15 -14.61
N ALA A 208 10.69 -9.08 -13.86
CA ALA A 208 11.01 -9.17 -12.44
C ALA A 208 9.84 -9.64 -11.58
N ILE A 209 8.60 -9.28 -11.98
CA ILE A 209 7.37 -9.70 -11.29
C ILE A 209 7.15 -11.21 -11.46
N ASN A 210 7.31 -11.71 -12.68
CA ASN A 210 7.17 -13.15 -12.99
C ASN A 210 8.20 -13.98 -12.21
N MET A 211 9.43 -13.49 -12.06
CA MET A 211 10.46 -14.17 -11.28
C MET A 211 10.11 -14.20 -9.78
N ALA A 212 9.56 -13.13 -9.21
CA ALA A 212 9.10 -13.11 -7.84
C ALA A 212 7.97 -14.14 -7.60
N GLN A 213 7.04 -14.26 -8.55
CA GLN A 213 5.99 -15.27 -8.51
C GLN A 213 6.57 -16.69 -8.59
N GLN A 214 7.62 -16.93 -9.42
CA GLN A 214 8.31 -18.22 -9.44
C GLN A 214 9.00 -18.51 -8.10
N MET A 215 9.58 -17.50 -7.43
CA MET A 215 10.14 -17.67 -6.10
C MET A 215 9.07 -18.11 -5.08
N GLU A 216 7.88 -17.51 -5.12
CA GLU A 216 6.77 -17.92 -4.26
C GLU A 216 6.32 -19.35 -4.59
N HIS A 217 6.05 -19.65 -5.86
CA HIS A 217 5.53 -20.95 -6.29
C HIS A 217 6.44 -22.12 -5.90
N HIS A 218 7.77 -21.94 -6.02
CA HIS A 218 8.78 -22.91 -5.60
C HIS A 218 9.21 -22.71 -4.13
N GLY A 219 8.54 -21.83 -3.39
CA GLY A 219 8.86 -21.51 -2.01
C GLY A 219 8.67 -22.69 -1.07
N VAL A 220 9.41 -22.64 0.04
CA VAL A 220 9.26 -23.61 1.14
C VAL A 220 8.28 -23.01 2.16
N PRO A 221 7.25 -23.76 2.61
CA PRO A 221 6.33 -23.27 3.61
C PRO A 221 7.03 -22.73 4.86
N SER A 222 6.58 -21.57 5.34
CA SER A 222 7.12 -20.90 6.51
C SER A 222 8.59 -20.46 6.37
N GLN A 223 9.05 -20.20 5.14
CA GLN A 223 10.38 -19.68 4.87
C GLN A 223 10.32 -18.56 3.81
N VAL A 224 11.31 -17.64 3.87
CA VAL A 224 11.50 -16.61 2.85
C VAL A 224 12.43 -17.14 1.78
N HIS A 225 11.91 -17.27 0.55
CA HIS A 225 12.62 -17.77 -0.61
C HIS A 225 12.98 -16.60 -1.55
N ILE A 226 14.26 -16.46 -1.87
CA ILE A 226 14.77 -15.33 -2.63
C ILE A 226 15.53 -15.78 -3.87
N SER A 227 15.49 -14.93 -4.89
CA SER A 227 16.31 -15.06 -6.08
C SER A 227 17.78 -14.68 -5.81
N ARG A 228 18.66 -15.05 -6.75
CA ARG A 228 20.06 -14.66 -6.71
C ARG A 228 20.24 -13.13 -6.73
N SER A 229 19.43 -12.39 -7.47
CA SER A 229 19.51 -10.93 -7.48
C SER A 229 19.24 -10.30 -6.11
N VAL A 230 18.30 -10.85 -5.33
CA VAL A 230 18.08 -10.40 -3.95
C VAL A 230 19.26 -10.81 -3.07
N TYR A 231 19.75 -12.05 -3.19
CA TYR A 231 20.92 -12.51 -2.45
C TYR A 231 22.13 -11.57 -2.61
N GLU A 232 22.44 -11.17 -3.86
CA GLU A 232 23.55 -10.27 -4.15
C GLU A 232 23.37 -8.87 -3.52
N LEU A 233 22.14 -8.39 -3.40
CA LEU A 233 21.82 -7.09 -2.80
C LEU A 233 21.90 -7.07 -1.26
N ILE A 234 21.65 -8.20 -0.60
CA ILE A 234 21.67 -8.33 0.85
C ILE A 234 22.88 -9.10 1.39
N TYR A 235 23.80 -9.48 0.49
CA TYR A 235 25.01 -10.20 0.87
C TYR A 235 25.87 -9.38 1.84
N GLY A 236 26.26 -10.02 2.94
CA GLY A 236 27.02 -9.34 4.01
C GLY A 236 26.17 -8.71 5.12
N ASP A 237 24.85 -8.64 4.94
CA ASP A 237 23.93 -8.25 6.01
C ASP A 237 23.75 -9.36 7.07
N SER A 238 23.08 -9.00 8.17
CA SER A 238 22.88 -9.89 9.34
C SER A 238 21.77 -10.91 9.14
N TYR A 239 21.83 -11.70 8.05
CA TYR A 239 20.90 -12.81 7.79
C TYR A 239 21.62 -14.16 7.82
N ASP A 240 20.87 -15.23 8.17
CA ASP A 240 21.26 -16.62 7.92
C ASP A 240 20.70 -17.02 6.54
N ILE A 241 21.57 -17.03 5.52
CA ILE A 241 21.20 -17.33 4.14
C ILE A 241 21.77 -18.68 3.77
N LYS A 242 20.89 -19.58 3.28
CA LYS A 242 21.27 -20.90 2.80
C LYS A 242 20.87 -21.06 1.34
N GLU A 243 21.79 -21.59 0.54
CA GLU A 243 21.46 -22.00 -0.83
C GLU A 243 20.43 -23.12 -0.77
N ARG A 244 19.28 -22.89 -1.46
CA ARG A 244 18.26 -23.92 -1.62
C ARG A 244 18.58 -24.87 -2.77
N GLY A 245 19.33 -24.40 -3.74
CA GLY A 245 19.65 -25.09 -4.97
C GLY A 245 18.89 -24.52 -6.19
N GLN A 246 18.92 -25.28 -7.24
CA GLN A 246 18.34 -24.89 -8.53
C GLN A 246 16.85 -25.17 -8.59
N ILE A 247 16.12 -24.25 -9.22
CA ILE A 247 14.71 -24.43 -9.60
C ILE A 247 14.58 -24.24 -11.11
N GLU A 248 13.64 -24.94 -11.72
CA GLU A 248 13.27 -24.73 -13.10
C GLU A 248 12.29 -23.56 -13.23
N VAL A 249 12.60 -22.63 -14.11
CA VAL A 249 11.73 -21.50 -14.48
C VAL A 249 11.54 -21.51 -15.99
N LYS A 250 10.53 -20.75 -16.49
CA LYS A 250 10.17 -20.77 -17.93
C LYS A 250 11.34 -20.63 -18.90
N ASN A 251 12.40 -19.92 -18.51
CA ASN A 251 13.56 -19.61 -19.38
C ASN A 251 14.86 -20.29 -18.91
N GLY A 252 14.79 -21.40 -18.19
CA GLY A 252 15.96 -22.15 -17.74
C GLY A 252 15.96 -22.44 -16.24
N THR A 253 17.13 -22.67 -15.69
CA THR A 253 17.34 -23.03 -14.29
C THR A 253 18.02 -21.89 -13.56
N VAL A 254 17.57 -21.59 -12.35
CA VAL A 254 18.15 -20.53 -11.52
C VAL A 254 18.48 -21.05 -10.12
N VAL A 255 19.59 -20.59 -9.55
CA VAL A 255 19.96 -20.88 -8.17
C VAL A 255 19.21 -19.93 -7.25
N THR A 256 18.69 -20.47 -6.15
CA THR A 256 17.86 -19.74 -5.20
C THR A 256 18.29 -19.98 -3.76
N TYR A 257 17.80 -19.15 -2.85
CA TYR A 257 18.26 -19.11 -1.47
C TYR A 257 17.09 -19.01 -0.51
N LEU A 258 17.28 -19.51 0.71
CA LEU A 258 16.37 -19.34 1.83
C LEU A 258 16.98 -18.40 2.85
N VAL A 259 16.20 -17.47 3.38
CA VAL A 259 16.65 -16.44 4.31
C VAL A 259 15.94 -16.60 5.65
N ASN A 260 16.72 -16.53 6.71
CA ASN A 260 16.25 -16.51 8.09
C ASN A 260 16.96 -15.39 8.87
N ARG A 261 16.40 -15.01 10.01
CA ARG A 261 17.10 -14.14 10.95
C ARG A 261 18.29 -14.87 11.56
N LYS A 262 19.42 -14.19 11.68
CA LYS A 262 20.51 -14.69 12.54
C LYS A 262 19.99 -14.80 13.98
N LYS A 263 20.27 -15.92 14.61
CA LYS A 263 20.01 -16.14 16.03
C LYS A 263 20.97 -15.33 16.88
#